data_8014772e2852ee6e28a2d81f932af7f0
#
_entry.id   8014772e2852ee6e28a2d81f932af7f0
#
_cell.length_a   1.000
_cell.length_b   1.000
_cell.length_c   1.000
_cell.angle_alpha   90.00
_cell.angle_beta   90.00
_cell.angle_gamma   90.00
#
_symmetry.space_group_name_H-M   'P 1'
#
loop_
_entity.id
_entity.type
_entity.pdbx_description
1 polymer ?
#
loop_
_entity_poly.entity_id
_entity_poly.type
_entity_poly.pdbx_seq_one_letter_code
_entity_poly.pdbx_strand_id
1 'polypeptide(L)'
;MNVKKSLCSAFLLTIVLGTAAPALVSANETTTQATTVVAPEATTTSEATTGLPAETTQTIDALTSTTEVSTTVDATTESEPNTEDSETAALEKAGILEAIIGKDDQYRVKNTTVHPYRSVVYLQMTFGNQTYVGSGVMIAPNLVLTAGHNIYNRETGAWASSVIAIPGRNDNSSPFGTYSSSTYYTFRQFKTEGNVIPSNYDIAVVKLNKNVSSKVGYLPLAYAVSRGQRLQIPGFPAYTDSKFGKMYTAYGTVDGVNGHLIGHLIDAESGNSGSPILNSKNEIVGIHTAGNYTIRPYGNYNWGTRINSSVLGMISHSKKTNEGSLNIATNKETKTGKTYRLYNPGARRHLFTQNLDEAQVLTTRGWKFEGLSFTTVSKGAPVYRLYGKTMKEHLYTTSKAERDALVRRGDWNAEGIAFYSGGKKPVYRLYNPGLRIHLYSSDANEVKVLKTRGWKYEGITFYTQ
;
A
#
# COMPACT_ATOMS: atom_id res chain seq x y z
N MET A 1 32.79 -0.19 4.10
CA MET A 1 31.32 -0.05 4.12
C MET A 1 30.77 -1.45 4.03
N ASN A 2 30.40 -2.05 5.18
CA ASN A 2 29.90 -3.42 5.22
C ASN A 2 28.46 -3.43 4.69
N VAL A 3 28.30 -3.82 3.45
CA VAL A 3 27.02 -4.21 2.90
C VAL A 3 26.72 -5.57 3.53
N LYS A 4 25.93 -5.60 4.59
CA LYS A 4 25.42 -6.87 5.09
C LYS A 4 24.56 -7.47 3.99
N LYS A 5 24.83 -8.69 3.64
CA LYS A 5 24.01 -9.53 2.80
C LYS A 5 22.75 -9.80 3.60
N SER A 6 21.80 -8.87 3.56
CA SER A 6 20.57 -9.02 4.27
C SER A 6 19.59 -9.72 3.36
N LEU A 7 19.33 -10.87 3.75
CA LEU A 7 17.98 -11.40 3.84
C LEU A 7 17.04 -10.29 4.28
N CYS A 8 15.91 -10.10 3.60
CA CYS A 8 14.84 -9.24 4.10
C CYS A 8 14.60 -9.55 5.58
N SER A 9 15.14 -8.72 6.48
CA SER A 9 14.98 -8.92 7.91
C SER A 9 13.54 -8.58 8.29
N ALA A 10 12.79 -9.56 8.75
CA ALA A 10 11.57 -9.31 9.49
C ALA A 10 11.95 -8.70 10.83
N PHE A 11 11.37 -7.56 11.15
CA PHE A 11 11.50 -6.93 12.45
C PHE A 11 10.62 -7.65 13.48
N LEU A 12 11.14 -7.83 14.68
CA LEU A 12 10.43 -8.43 15.81
C LEU A 12 9.14 -7.64 16.12
N LEU A 13 8.02 -8.31 16.12
CA LEU A 13 6.71 -7.80 16.50
C LEU A 13 6.54 -7.91 18.02
N THR A 14 6.55 -6.80 18.74
CA THR A 14 6.06 -6.76 20.12
C THR A 14 4.54 -6.60 20.10
N ILE A 15 3.81 -7.68 20.32
CA ILE A 15 2.34 -7.67 20.37
C ILE A 15 1.90 -7.10 21.71
N VAL A 16 1.29 -5.93 21.72
CA VAL A 16 0.41 -5.47 22.80
C VAL A 16 -1.01 -5.90 22.44
N LEU A 17 -1.49 -6.95 23.08
CA LEU A 17 -2.87 -7.43 22.99
C LEU A 17 -3.81 -6.45 23.70
N GLY A 18 -4.53 -5.67 22.93
CA GLY A 18 -5.71 -4.92 23.37
C GLY A 18 -6.95 -5.61 22.80
N THR A 19 -7.64 -6.39 23.63
CA THR A 19 -8.90 -7.05 23.29
C THR A 19 -10.05 -6.05 23.26
N ALA A 20 -10.72 -5.90 22.11
CA ALA A 20 -12.10 -5.43 22.04
C ALA A 20 -12.82 -6.07 20.87
N ALA A 21 -13.72 -6.98 21.16
CA ALA A 21 -14.65 -7.58 20.21
C ALA A 21 -15.74 -6.58 19.79
N PRO A 22 -16.19 -6.58 18.53
CA PRO A 22 -17.39 -5.85 18.15
C PRO A 22 -18.62 -6.74 18.27
N ALA A 23 -19.63 -6.22 18.98
CA ALA A 23 -20.97 -6.81 19.07
C ALA A 23 -21.70 -6.69 17.73
N LEU A 24 -22.28 -7.77 17.28
CA LEU A 24 -23.24 -7.87 16.19
C LEU A 24 -24.57 -7.22 16.61
N VAL A 25 -25.03 -6.24 15.87
CA VAL A 25 -26.42 -5.77 15.94
C VAL A 25 -27.10 -6.07 14.60
N SER A 26 -28.06 -6.96 14.65
CA SER A 26 -29.04 -7.26 13.63
C SER A 26 -29.96 -6.06 13.42
N ALA A 27 -30.20 -5.64 12.20
CA ALA A 27 -31.24 -4.68 11.85
C ALA A 27 -32.19 -5.30 10.85
N ASN A 28 -33.46 -5.35 11.26
CA ASN A 28 -34.64 -5.75 10.50
C ASN A 28 -34.89 -4.85 9.28
N GLU A 29 -35.36 -5.47 8.23
CA GLU A 29 -35.92 -4.85 7.04
C GLU A 29 -37.29 -4.21 7.33
N THR A 30 -37.50 -3.00 6.81
CA THR A 30 -38.85 -2.48 6.55
C THR A 30 -38.86 -1.83 5.17
N THR A 31 -39.63 -2.43 4.31
CA THR A 31 -39.96 -2.05 2.95
C THR A 31 -40.78 -0.74 2.92
N THR A 32 -40.42 0.22 2.08
CA THR A 32 -41.36 1.21 1.59
C THR A 32 -41.04 1.58 0.13
N GLN A 33 -42.06 1.43 -0.70
CA GLN A 33 -42.13 1.72 -2.13
C GLN A 33 -41.92 3.20 -2.42
N ALA A 34 -41.27 3.51 -3.53
CA ALA A 34 -41.40 4.80 -4.19
C ALA A 34 -41.30 4.66 -5.72
N THR A 35 -42.27 5.15 -6.29
CA THR A 35 -42.77 5.49 -7.61
C THR A 35 -41.77 5.71 -8.74
N THR A 36 -42.13 5.14 -9.87
CA THR A 36 -41.58 5.15 -11.24
C THR A 36 -41.65 6.55 -11.87
N VAL A 37 -40.60 6.93 -12.61
CA VAL A 37 -40.68 7.87 -13.73
C VAL A 37 -39.97 7.26 -14.93
N VAL A 38 -40.72 7.21 -16.03
CA VAL A 38 -40.45 6.60 -17.33
C VAL A 38 -39.60 7.53 -18.20
N ALA A 39 -38.71 7.00 -19.03
CA ALA A 39 -38.29 7.59 -20.29
C ALA A 39 -37.71 6.52 -21.21
N PRO A 40 -37.71 6.70 -22.56
CA PRO A 40 -38.26 5.70 -23.46
C PRO A 40 -37.19 4.82 -24.21
N GLU A 41 -37.77 3.81 -24.85
CA GLU A 41 -37.25 2.70 -25.63
C GLU A 41 -36.31 3.04 -26.78
N ALA A 42 -35.41 2.13 -27.07
CA ALA A 42 -35.04 1.79 -28.43
C ALA A 42 -34.84 0.27 -28.55
N THR A 43 -35.73 -0.34 -29.31
CA THR A 43 -35.80 -1.70 -29.87
C THR A 43 -34.53 -2.12 -30.60
N THR A 44 -34.13 -3.40 -30.59
CA THR A 44 -34.57 -4.53 -31.43
C THR A 44 -33.83 -5.83 -31.14
N THR A 45 -34.61 -6.90 -31.00
CA THR A 45 -34.56 -8.29 -31.55
C THR A 45 -33.23 -9.04 -31.48
N SER A 46 -33.20 -10.25 -31.07
CA SER A 46 -33.90 -11.52 -31.00
C SER A 46 -32.91 -12.67 -31.02
N GLU A 47 -33.21 -13.68 -30.32
CA GLU A 47 -33.20 -15.16 -30.41
C GLU A 47 -31.88 -15.83 -30.06
N ALA A 48 -31.80 -16.95 -29.36
CA ALA A 48 -32.69 -17.87 -28.72
C ALA A 48 -31.83 -19.05 -28.19
N THR A 49 -32.23 -19.55 -27.03
CA THR A 49 -32.25 -20.96 -26.58
C THR A 49 -30.96 -21.78 -26.50
N THR A 50 -30.70 -22.34 -25.41
CA THR A 50 -30.91 -23.62 -24.71
C THR A 50 -29.70 -23.91 -23.84
N GLY A 51 -29.82 -24.25 -22.64
CA GLY A 51 -30.19 -25.37 -21.91
C GLY A 51 -29.21 -25.62 -20.78
N LEU A 52 -29.65 -25.57 -19.55
CA LEU A 52 -28.99 -26.14 -18.36
C LEU A 52 -28.96 -27.67 -18.42
N PRO A 53 -28.05 -28.36 -17.71
CA PRO A 53 -28.54 -28.98 -16.50
C PRO A 53 -27.69 -28.78 -15.24
N ALA A 54 -28.38 -29.01 -14.14
CA ALA A 54 -28.02 -28.83 -12.75
C ALA A 54 -27.21 -30.00 -12.17
N GLU A 55 -26.62 -29.70 -11.00
CA GLU A 55 -26.36 -30.55 -9.84
C GLU A 55 -25.28 -31.65 -9.88
N THR A 56 -24.34 -31.53 -8.92
CA THR A 56 -24.27 -32.54 -7.84
C THR A 56 -23.43 -31.98 -6.67
N THR A 57 -24.08 -31.79 -5.54
CA THR A 57 -23.49 -31.64 -4.20
C THR A 57 -22.99 -32.99 -3.72
N GLN A 58 -21.75 -33.09 -3.30
CA GLN A 58 -21.29 -34.21 -2.46
C GLN A 58 -20.61 -33.70 -1.21
N THR A 59 -21.28 -33.94 -0.09
CA THR A 59 -20.78 -33.92 1.28
C THR A 59 -19.83 -35.10 1.48
N ILE A 60 -18.67 -34.86 2.12
CA ILE A 60 -17.84 -35.95 2.64
C ILE A 60 -17.62 -35.71 4.14
N ASP A 61 -18.02 -36.76 4.87
CA ASP A 61 -17.97 -36.85 6.34
C ASP A 61 -16.55 -37.00 6.89
N ALA A 62 -16.44 -36.59 8.14
CA ALA A 62 -15.26 -36.69 8.99
C ALA A 62 -14.89 -38.14 9.31
N LEU A 63 -13.61 -38.45 9.29
CA LEU A 63 -13.03 -39.62 9.93
C LEU A 63 -11.89 -39.22 10.85
N THR A 64 -12.17 -39.28 12.14
CA THR A 64 -11.21 -39.28 13.25
C THR A 64 -10.50 -40.64 13.33
N SER A 65 -9.19 -40.65 13.40
CA SER A 65 -8.42 -41.80 13.86
C SER A 65 -7.22 -41.32 14.67
N THR A 66 -7.30 -41.53 15.98
CA THR A 66 -6.24 -41.43 16.95
C THR A 66 -5.34 -42.65 16.87
N THR A 67 -4.01 -42.44 16.82
CA THR A 67 -3.06 -43.50 17.18
C THR A 67 -1.92 -42.84 17.95
N GLU A 68 -1.90 -43.13 19.25
CA GLU A 68 -0.76 -42.82 20.14
C GLU A 68 0.37 -43.82 19.85
N VAL A 69 1.57 -43.32 19.65
CA VAL A 69 2.80 -44.12 19.73
C VAL A 69 3.74 -43.40 20.68
N SER A 70 3.87 -44.01 21.87
CA SER A 70 4.90 -43.71 22.86
C SER A 70 6.24 -44.29 22.40
N THR A 71 7.28 -43.46 22.31
CA THR A 71 8.67 -43.93 22.41
C THR A 71 9.48 -42.91 23.20
N THR A 72 9.91 -43.37 24.36
CA THR A 72 10.99 -42.80 25.20
C THR A 72 12.30 -42.85 24.41
N VAL A 73 13.00 -41.71 24.32
CA VAL A 73 14.42 -41.68 23.98
C VAL A 73 15.14 -40.67 24.87
N ASP A 74 16.29 -41.12 25.33
CA ASP A 74 17.22 -40.59 26.29
C ASP A 74 17.78 -39.18 25.95
N ALA A 75 18.09 -38.47 27.05
CA ALA A 75 18.73 -37.16 27.01
C ALA A 75 20.22 -37.28 26.66
N THR A 76 20.65 -36.53 25.64
CA THR A 76 22.04 -36.05 25.56
C THR A 76 22.15 -34.80 24.70
N THR A 77 22.84 -33.82 25.28
CA THR A 77 23.49 -32.61 24.68
C THR A 77 22.58 -31.53 24.11
N GLU A 78 22.34 -30.51 24.91
CA GLU A 78 21.92 -29.18 24.49
C GLU A 78 23.01 -28.55 23.62
N SER A 79 22.73 -28.44 22.35
CA SER A 79 23.40 -27.46 21.47
C SER A 79 22.57 -26.18 21.51
N GLU A 80 23.19 -25.05 21.79
CA GLU A 80 22.54 -23.73 21.74
C GLU A 80 21.81 -23.55 20.40
N PRO A 81 20.58 -23.02 20.38
CA PRO A 81 19.84 -22.81 19.13
C PRO A 81 20.56 -21.77 18.30
N ASN A 82 20.90 -22.16 17.08
CA ASN A 82 21.51 -21.31 16.07
C ASN A 82 20.57 -20.11 15.81
N THR A 83 21.06 -18.89 15.96
CA THR A 83 20.29 -17.65 15.79
C THR A 83 19.69 -17.50 14.37
N GLU A 84 20.19 -18.23 13.38
CA GLU A 84 19.65 -18.30 12.03
C GLU A 84 18.27 -18.98 11.95
N ASP A 85 17.98 -19.98 12.81
CA ASP A 85 16.72 -20.71 12.78
C ASP A 85 15.53 -19.90 13.33
N SER A 86 15.80 -19.01 14.30
CA SER A 86 14.75 -18.15 14.87
C SER A 86 14.33 -17.00 13.95
N GLU A 87 15.25 -16.45 13.18
CA GLU A 87 14.98 -15.43 12.16
C GLU A 87 14.21 -16.02 10.97
N THR A 88 14.56 -17.23 10.57
CA THR A 88 13.88 -17.98 9.51
C THR A 88 12.44 -18.29 9.86
N ALA A 89 12.15 -18.71 11.10
CA ALA A 89 10.80 -19.00 11.57
C ALA A 89 9.89 -17.74 11.63
N ALA A 90 10.45 -16.57 11.93
CA ALA A 90 9.72 -15.30 11.93
C ALA A 90 9.34 -14.85 10.50
N LEU A 91 10.22 -15.09 9.54
CA LEU A 91 10.02 -14.79 8.12
C LEU A 91 9.02 -15.75 7.47
N GLU A 92 9.03 -17.03 7.85
CA GLU A 92 8.05 -18.04 7.45
C GLU A 92 6.64 -17.66 7.88
N LYS A 93 6.50 -17.14 9.10
CA LYS A 93 5.22 -16.68 9.64
C LYS A 93 4.69 -15.41 8.95
N ALA A 94 5.56 -14.63 8.34
CA ALA A 94 5.20 -13.39 7.64
C ALA A 94 4.82 -13.59 6.16
N GLY A 95 5.10 -14.76 5.55
CA GLY A 95 4.74 -15.07 4.16
C GLY A 95 5.39 -14.16 3.10
N ILE A 96 6.54 -13.55 3.41
CA ILE A 96 7.17 -12.46 2.61
C ILE A 96 8.20 -12.99 1.61
N LEU A 97 8.55 -14.27 1.67
CA LEU A 97 9.71 -14.77 0.97
C LEU A 97 9.35 -15.34 -0.41
N GLU A 98 10.13 -14.94 -1.40
CA GLU A 98 10.11 -15.49 -2.74
C GLU A 98 10.54 -16.96 -2.74
N ALA A 99 9.98 -17.76 -3.64
CA ALA A 99 10.15 -19.20 -3.64
C ALA A 99 10.78 -19.74 -4.93
N ILE A 100 11.65 -20.74 -4.75
CA ILE A 100 12.04 -21.68 -5.81
C ILE A 100 10.94 -22.73 -5.94
N ILE A 101 10.42 -22.92 -7.14
CA ILE A 101 9.30 -23.81 -7.44
C ILE A 101 9.84 -25.11 -8.08
N GLY A 102 9.95 -26.16 -7.27
CA GLY A 102 10.57 -27.41 -7.70
C GLY A 102 12.09 -27.33 -7.75
N LYS A 103 12.69 -27.59 -8.92
CA LYS A 103 14.13 -27.48 -9.12
C LYS A 103 14.48 -26.05 -9.51
N ASP A 104 15.53 -25.47 -8.89
CA ASP A 104 16.05 -24.15 -9.28
C ASP A 104 16.46 -24.15 -10.76
N ASP A 105 15.70 -23.41 -11.57
CA ASP A 105 15.93 -23.23 -13.00
C ASP A 105 16.42 -21.83 -13.35
N GLN A 106 16.76 -21.02 -12.34
CA GLN A 106 17.39 -19.73 -12.53
C GLN A 106 18.75 -19.87 -13.20
N TYR A 107 19.01 -19.11 -14.23
CA TYR A 107 20.31 -19.08 -14.87
C TYR A 107 20.90 -17.68 -14.90
N ARG A 108 22.24 -17.62 -14.77
CA ARG A 108 22.99 -16.37 -14.75
C ARG A 108 22.93 -15.65 -16.09
N VAL A 109 22.58 -14.37 -16.07
CA VAL A 109 22.70 -13.47 -17.22
C VAL A 109 24.15 -12.99 -17.30
N LYS A 110 24.94 -13.57 -18.22
CA LYS A 110 26.38 -13.24 -18.37
C LYS A 110 26.59 -11.86 -19.00
N ASN A 111 25.75 -11.47 -19.98
CA ASN A 111 25.83 -10.16 -20.64
C ASN A 111 24.64 -9.30 -20.22
N THR A 112 24.84 -8.44 -19.24
CA THR A 112 23.83 -7.53 -18.70
C THR A 112 23.76 -6.20 -19.46
N THR A 113 24.60 -5.98 -20.48
CA THR A 113 24.65 -4.73 -21.25
C THR A 113 23.73 -4.71 -22.46
N VAL A 114 23.07 -5.84 -22.76
CA VAL A 114 22.12 -5.97 -23.86
C VAL A 114 20.67 -5.80 -23.39
N HIS A 115 19.77 -5.46 -24.32
CA HIS A 115 18.33 -5.44 -24.08
C HIS A 115 17.80 -6.87 -23.81
N PRO A 116 16.89 -7.09 -22.86
CA PRO A 116 16.27 -6.12 -21.94
C PRO A 116 17.10 -5.88 -20.65
N TYR A 117 18.12 -6.67 -20.41
CA TYR A 117 18.86 -6.78 -19.12
C TYR A 117 19.54 -5.47 -18.71
N ARG A 118 20.00 -4.64 -19.66
CA ARG A 118 20.61 -3.34 -19.37
C ARG A 118 19.67 -2.38 -18.65
N SER A 119 18.34 -2.57 -18.77
CA SER A 119 17.31 -1.77 -18.09
C SER A 119 16.89 -2.34 -16.74
N VAL A 120 17.33 -3.56 -16.40
CA VAL A 120 17.09 -4.15 -15.07
C VAL A 120 18.11 -3.59 -14.08
N VAL A 121 17.63 -3.21 -12.90
CA VAL A 121 18.38 -2.40 -11.95
C VAL A 121 18.60 -3.17 -10.66
N TYR A 122 19.86 -3.25 -10.22
CA TYR A 122 20.20 -3.65 -8.86
C TYR A 122 19.96 -2.45 -7.94
N LEU A 123 19.23 -2.67 -6.85
CA LEU A 123 18.94 -1.65 -5.86
C LEU A 123 19.62 -1.95 -4.53
N GLN A 124 20.20 -0.91 -3.92
CA GLN A 124 20.61 -0.93 -2.52
C GLN A 124 19.75 0.09 -1.77
N MET A 125 19.03 -0.35 -0.75
CA MET A 125 18.12 0.47 0.04
C MET A 125 18.63 0.55 1.48
N THR A 126 18.72 1.75 2.04
CA THR A 126 19.15 1.95 3.42
C THR A 126 17.95 2.34 4.29
N PHE A 127 17.73 1.58 5.38
CA PHE A 127 16.77 1.89 6.43
C PHE A 127 17.52 1.99 7.77
N GLY A 128 17.53 3.19 8.36
CA GLY A 128 18.37 3.43 9.53
C GLY A 128 19.86 3.11 9.25
N ASN A 129 20.42 2.15 9.96
CA ASN A 129 21.82 1.72 9.82
C ASN A 129 21.98 0.43 8.98
N GLN A 130 20.89 -0.09 8.43
CA GLN A 130 20.90 -1.34 7.66
C GLN A 130 20.74 -1.08 6.17
N THR A 131 21.46 -1.84 5.34
CA THR A 131 21.37 -1.78 3.88
C THR A 131 20.90 -3.12 3.36
N TYR A 132 19.82 -3.06 2.57
CA TYR A 132 19.20 -4.19 1.91
C TYR A 132 19.42 -4.12 0.40
N VAL A 133 19.20 -5.25 -0.28
CA VAL A 133 19.29 -5.33 -1.73
C VAL A 133 17.98 -5.82 -2.33
N GLY A 134 17.73 -5.39 -3.54
CA GLY A 134 16.57 -5.76 -4.32
C GLY A 134 16.76 -5.46 -5.80
N SER A 135 15.71 -5.58 -6.54
CA SER A 135 15.68 -5.40 -7.99
C SER A 135 14.71 -4.27 -8.38
N GLY A 136 14.86 -3.79 -9.60
CA GLY A 136 13.98 -2.83 -10.23
C GLY A 136 14.15 -2.81 -11.73
N VAL A 137 13.42 -1.94 -12.41
CA VAL A 137 13.53 -1.75 -13.85
C VAL A 137 13.35 -0.29 -14.24
N MET A 138 14.16 0.17 -15.20
CA MET A 138 14.02 1.51 -15.78
C MET A 138 12.75 1.58 -16.63
N ILE A 139 11.91 2.58 -16.35
CA ILE A 139 10.66 2.87 -17.09
C ILE A 139 10.65 4.26 -17.74
N ALA A 140 11.66 5.07 -17.43
CA ALA A 140 11.93 6.38 -18.00
C ALA A 140 13.39 6.76 -17.69
N PRO A 141 13.93 7.86 -18.25
CA PRO A 141 15.35 8.23 -18.04
C PRO A 141 15.79 8.35 -16.59
N ASN A 142 14.89 8.65 -15.66
CA ASN A 142 15.20 8.79 -14.24
C ASN A 142 14.18 8.10 -13.31
N LEU A 143 13.37 7.17 -13.83
CA LEU A 143 12.40 6.45 -13.03
C LEU A 143 12.67 4.96 -13.05
N VAL A 144 12.78 4.39 -11.86
CA VAL A 144 12.84 2.96 -11.61
C VAL A 144 11.52 2.50 -11.02
N LEU A 145 10.93 1.44 -11.59
CA LEU A 145 9.80 0.74 -11.01
C LEU A 145 10.34 -0.43 -10.17
N THR A 146 9.79 -0.63 -8.97
CA THR A 146 10.24 -1.66 -8.03
C THR A 146 9.09 -2.05 -7.08
N ALA A 147 9.32 -2.96 -6.14
CA ALA A 147 8.37 -3.30 -5.09
C ALA A 147 8.23 -2.17 -4.04
N GLY A 148 7.05 -2.04 -3.46
CA GLY A 148 6.76 -1.03 -2.43
C GLY A 148 7.58 -1.25 -1.17
N HIS A 149 7.75 -2.51 -0.73
CA HIS A 149 8.54 -2.86 0.44
C HIS A 149 10.04 -2.59 0.27
N ASN A 150 10.55 -2.42 -0.94
CA ASN A 150 11.93 -1.99 -1.18
C ASN A 150 12.19 -0.53 -0.76
N ILE A 151 11.14 0.28 -0.63
CA ILE A 151 11.30 1.71 -0.31
C ILE A 151 10.52 2.15 0.93
N TYR A 152 9.61 1.34 1.44
CA TYR A 152 8.82 1.61 2.62
C TYR A 152 8.64 0.37 3.48
N ASN A 153 9.14 0.42 4.71
CA ASN A 153 8.94 -0.63 5.69
C ASN A 153 7.61 -0.39 6.42
N ARG A 154 6.65 -1.30 6.25
CA ARG A 154 5.30 -1.18 6.82
C ARG A 154 5.27 -1.39 8.34
N GLU A 155 6.18 -2.17 8.88
CA GLU A 155 6.24 -2.47 10.32
C GLU A 155 6.70 -1.25 11.11
N THR A 156 7.76 -0.60 10.66
CA THR A 156 8.33 0.58 11.32
C THR A 156 7.71 1.89 10.85
N GLY A 157 6.92 1.88 9.77
CA GLY A 157 6.41 3.08 9.13
C GLY A 157 7.49 3.95 8.48
N ALA A 158 8.68 3.39 8.23
CA ALA A 158 9.83 4.13 7.76
C ALA A 158 10.02 4.02 6.24
N TRP A 159 10.36 5.15 5.62
CA TRP A 159 10.88 5.18 4.27
C TRP A 159 12.37 4.84 4.25
N ALA A 160 12.85 4.26 3.16
CA ALA A 160 14.28 4.17 2.90
C ALA A 160 14.91 5.57 2.98
N SER A 161 16.01 5.71 3.71
CA SER A 161 16.75 6.97 3.84
C SER A 161 17.54 7.28 2.57
N SER A 162 17.98 6.26 1.85
CA SER A 162 18.62 6.38 0.54
C SER A 162 18.40 5.13 -0.31
N VAL A 163 18.42 5.32 -1.63
CA VAL A 163 18.42 4.24 -2.61
C VAL A 163 19.54 4.50 -3.61
N ILE A 164 20.33 3.46 -3.87
CA ILE A 164 21.34 3.42 -4.93
C ILE A 164 20.87 2.44 -6.00
N ALA A 165 20.86 2.91 -7.25
CA ALA A 165 20.43 2.15 -8.42
C ALA A 165 21.59 1.91 -9.37
N ILE A 166 21.82 0.66 -9.77
CA ILE A 166 22.91 0.24 -10.65
C ILE A 166 22.31 -0.56 -11.83
N PRO A 167 21.98 0.11 -12.94
CA PRO A 167 21.45 -0.55 -14.12
C PRO A 167 22.43 -1.53 -14.72
N GLY A 168 21.96 -2.73 -15.10
CA GLY A 168 22.76 -3.75 -15.74
C GLY A 168 23.98 -4.21 -14.93
N ARG A 169 23.92 -4.12 -13.59
CA ARG A 169 25.01 -4.60 -12.72
C ARG A 169 25.40 -6.03 -13.08
N ASN A 170 26.69 -6.32 -13.06
CA ASN A 170 27.21 -7.67 -13.23
C ASN A 170 28.37 -7.89 -12.25
N ASP A 171 28.07 -8.60 -11.17
CA ASP A 171 28.99 -8.82 -10.06
C ASP A 171 29.47 -7.47 -9.46
N ASN A 172 30.76 -7.19 -9.55
CA ASN A 172 31.35 -5.92 -9.10
C ASN A 172 31.33 -4.82 -10.16
N SER A 173 30.85 -5.11 -11.37
CA SER A 173 30.81 -4.15 -12.47
C SER A 173 29.51 -3.33 -12.49
N SER A 174 29.63 -2.03 -12.69
CA SER A 174 28.54 -1.07 -12.90
C SER A 174 28.65 -0.46 -14.31
N PRO A 175 28.29 -1.21 -15.37
CA PRO A 175 28.63 -0.86 -16.77
C PRO A 175 28.01 0.46 -17.22
N PHE A 176 26.95 0.91 -16.57
CA PHE A 176 26.26 2.17 -16.89
C PHE A 176 26.37 3.20 -15.76
N GLY A 177 27.21 2.93 -14.74
CA GLY A 177 27.38 3.79 -13.58
C GLY A 177 26.37 3.53 -12.46
N THR A 178 26.48 4.35 -11.44
CA THR A 178 25.68 4.28 -10.21
C THR A 178 24.90 5.56 -10.04
N TYR A 179 23.64 5.43 -9.62
CA TYR A 179 22.71 6.54 -9.48
C TYR A 179 22.06 6.52 -8.10
N SER A 180 21.92 7.69 -7.49
CA SER A 180 21.27 7.85 -6.19
C SER A 180 19.86 8.38 -6.34
N SER A 181 19.05 8.08 -5.34
CA SER A 181 17.73 8.64 -5.17
C SER A 181 17.42 8.92 -3.70
N SER A 182 16.65 9.97 -3.48
CA SER A 182 16.03 10.31 -2.20
C SER A 182 14.56 10.68 -2.36
N THR A 183 13.92 10.30 -3.48
CA THR A 183 12.50 10.60 -3.76
C THR A 183 11.79 9.34 -4.22
N TYR A 184 10.77 8.95 -3.46
CA TYR A 184 10.06 7.68 -3.63
C TYR A 184 8.56 7.91 -3.60
N TYR A 185 7.83 7.03 -4.33
CA TYR A 185 6.37 7.02 -4.39
C TYR A 185 5.87 5.59 -4.29
N THR A 186 4.82 5.39 -3.50
CA THR A 186 4.04 4.15 -3.47
C THR A 186 2.57 4.47 -3.28
N PHE A 187 1.71 3.48 -3.39
CA PHE A 187 0.31 3.67 -3.02
C PHE A 187 0.17 3.93 -1.52
N ARG A 188 -0.73 4.85 -1.16
CA ARG A 188 -1.04 5.12 0.24
C ARG A 188 -1.67 3.91 0.93
N GLN A 189 -2.45 3.14 0.18
CA GLN A 189 -3.00 1.86 0.64
C GLN A 189 -1.89 0.90 1.09
N PHE A 190 -0.78 0.80 0.37
CA PHE A 190 0.36 -0.03 0.78
C PHE A 190 0.88 0.33 2.17
N LYS A 191 0.86 1.62 2.53
CA LYS A 191 1.26 2.09 3.86
C LYS A 191 0.22 1.80 4.95
N THR A 192 -1.07 1.73 4.61
CA THR A 192 -2.19 1.77 5.56
C THR A 192 -2.97 0.47 5.68
N GLU A 193 -2.72 -0.51 4.80
CA GLU A 193 -3.44 -1.80 4.79
C GLU A 193 -2.95 -2.82 5.84
N GLY A 194 -1.89 -2.50 6.58
CA GLY A 194 -1.26 -3.46 7.50
C GLY A 194 -0.38 -4.47 6.76
N ASN A 195 -0.13 -5.64 7.39
CA ASN A 195 0.77 -6.67 6.85
C ASN A 195 0.04 -7.67 5.93
N VAL A 196 -0.66 -7.15 4.92
CA VAL A 196 -1.32 -7.99 3.90
C VAL A 196 -0.30 -8.49 2.89
N ILE A 197 -0.20 -9.82 2.69
CA ILE A 197 0.71 -10.47 1.74
C ILE A 197 -0.05 -11.58 0.99
N PRO A 198 -0.02 -11.60 -0.35
CA PRO A 198 0.50 -10.54 -1.22
C PRO A 198 -0.35 -9.27 -1.16
N SER A 199 0.29 -8.12 -1.18
CA SER A 199 -0.41 -6.83 -1.23
C SER A 199 -0.79 -6.47 -2.67
N ASN A 200 -1.99 -5.98 -2.86
CA ASN A 200 -2.45 -5.42 -4.14
C ASN A 200 -1.70 -4.13 -4.54
N TYR A 201 -0.98 -3.54 -3.60
CA TYR A 201 -0.37 -2.20 -3.72
C TYR A 201 1.15 -2.20 -3.50
N ASP A 202 1.78 -3.38 -3.40
CA ASP A 202 3.22 -3.52 -3.22
C ASP A 202 3.98 -3.20 -4.50
N ILE A 203 3.98 -1.94 -4.88
CA ILE A 203 4.70 -1.41 -6.05
C ILE A 203 5.10 0.05 -5.79
N ALA A 204 6.24 0.46 -6.32
CA ALA A 204 6.81 1.76 -6.06
C ALA A 204 7.57 2.34 -7.24
N VAL A 205 7.68 3.66 -7.26
CA VAL A 205 8.56 4.41 -8.17
C VAL A 205 9.67 5.06 -7.37
N VAL A 206 10.91 4.81 -7.78
CA VAL A 206 12.12 5.49 -7.32
C VAL A 206 12.51 6.52 -8.38
N LYS A 207 12.50 7.80 -8.01
CA LYS A 207 12.90 8.91 -8.89
C LYS A 207 14.36 9.25 -8.65
N LEU A 208 15.21 8.92 -9.60
CA LEU A 208 16.64 9.16 -9.53
C LEU A 208 16.95 10.66 -9.58
N ASN A 209 18.03 11.06 -8.92
CA ASN A 209 18.47 12.46 -8.85
C ASN A 209 18.97 13.02 -10.19
N LYS A 210 19.30 12.13 -11.14
CA LYS A 210 19.68 12.48 -12.53
C LYS A 210 19.24 11.39 -13.51
N ASN A 211 19.16 11.75 -14.76
CA ASN A 211 18.90 10.78 -15.85
C ASN A 211 20.05 9.77 -15.93
N VAL A 212 19.70 8.51 -16.17
CA VAL A 212 20.68 7.47 -16.51
C VAL A 212 21.22 7.70 -17.94
N SER A 213 22.37 7.05 -18.24
CA SER A 213 22.90 7.05 -19.61
C SER A 213 21.85 6.58 -20.62
N SER A 214 21.75 7.22 -21.76
CA SER A 214 20.83 6.81 -22.84
C SER A 214 21.07 5.38 -23.33
N LYS A 215 22.28 4.84 -23.12
CA LYS A 215 22.62 3.44 -23.41
C LYS A 215 21.86 2.44 -22.55
N VAL A 216 21.37 2.83 -21.37
CA VAL A 216 20.58 1.96 -20.49
C VAL A 216 19.23 1.65 -21.11
N GLY A 217 18.56 2.67 -21.67
CA GLY A 217 17.19 2.54 -22.12
C GLY A 217 16.19 2.30 -20.99
N TYR A 218 14.95 2.03 -21.37
CA TYR A 218 13.86 1.67 -20.45
C TYR A 218 12.88 0.73 -21.15
N LEU A 219 12.13 -0.05 -20.38
CA LEU A 219 11.19 -1.03 -20.91
C LEU A 219 9.76 -0.45 -20.95
N PRO A 220 8.98 -0.80 -21.97
CA PRO A 220 7.59 -0.42 -22.07
C PRO A 220 6.73 -1.18 -21.06
N LEU A 221 5.58 -0.60 -20.74
CA LEU A 221 4.58 -1.17 -19.84
C LEU A 221 3.42 -1.75 -20.65
N ALA A 222 2.89 -2.91 -20.24
CA ALA A 222 1.74 -3.54 -20.86
C ALA A 222 0.72 -4.02 -19.84
N TYR A 223 -0.58 -3.99 -20.22
CA TYR A 223 -1.68 -4.48 -19.37
C TYR A 223 -2.01 -5.93 -19.61
N ALA A 224 -1.77 -6.42 -20.83
CA ALA A 224 -2.22 -7.73 -21.25
C ALA A 224 -1.38 -8.81 -20.60
N VAL A 225 -2.03 -9.59 -19.75
CA VAL A 225 -1.48 -10.81 -19.13
C VAL A 225 -2.62 -11.78 -18.88
N SER A 226 -2.41 -13.06 -19.16
CA SER A 226 -3.42 -14.13 -19.03
C SER A 226 -2.84 -15.39 -18.43
N ARG A 227 -3.68 -16.22 -17.82
CA ARG A 227 -3.29 -17.53 -17.30
C ARG A 227 -2.65 -18.38 -18.40
N GLY A 228 -1.61 -19.14 -18.04
CA GLY A 228 -0.83 -19.97 -18.96
C GLY A 228 0.20 -19.20 -19.81
N GLN A 229 0.17 -17.86 -19.80
CA GLN A 229 1.16 -17.07 -20.53
C GLN A 229 2.56 -17.30 -19.96
N ARG A 230 3.54 -17.54 -20.85
CA ARG A 230 4.97 -17.63 -20.46
C ARG A 230 5.53 -16.25 -20.24
N LEU A 231 6.18 -16.06 -19.10
CA LEU A 231 6.81 -14.82 -18.66
C LEU A 231 8.26 -15.06 -18.25
N GLN A 232 9.02 -13.98 -18.07
CA GLN A 232 10.41 -13.96 -17.64
C GLN A 232 10.57 -13.00 -16.45
N ILE A 233 11.40 -13.36 -15.48
CA ILE A 233 11.77 -12.47 -14.35
C ILE A 233 13.28 -12.36 -14.29
N PRO A 234 13.90 -11.32 -14.88
CA PRO A 234 15.30 -11.00 -14.66
C PRO A 234 15.46 -10.13 -13.41
N GLY A 235 16.41 -10.49 -12.53
CA GLY A 235 16.64 -9.75 -11.28
C GLY A 235 17.94 -10.13 -10.60
N PHE A 236 18.09 -9.74 -9.36
CA PHE A 236 19.30 -9.88 -8.57
C PHE A 236 19.03 -10.67 -7.29
N PRO A 237 18.95 -12.00 -7.38
CA PRO A 237 18.81 -12.84 -6.20
C PRO A 237 20.01 -12.64 -5.27
N ALA A 238 19.77 -12.67 -3.96
CA ALA A 238 20.77 -12.39 -2.94
C ALA A 238 20.73 -13.38 -1.77
N TYR A 239 19.99 -14.47 -1.91
CA TYR A 239 19.88 -15.51 -0.89
C TYR A 239 21.23 -16.22 -0.65
N THR A 240 21.98 -16.48 -1.72
CA THR A 240 23.30 -17.13 -1.62
C THR A 240 24.41 -16.18 -2.05
N ASP A 241 25.58 -16.33 -1.44
CA ASP A 241 26.79 -15.57 -1.78
C ASP A 241 27.20 -15.73 -3.24
N SER A 242 26.98 -16.90 -3.81
CA SER A 242 27.30 -17.20 -5.20
C SER A 242 26.48 -16.39 -6.20
N LYS A 243 25.24 -16.01 -5.85
CA LYS A 243 24.34 -15.22 -6.68
C LYS A 243 24.43 -13.70 -6.40
N PHE A 244 24.94 -13.30 -5.25
CA PHE A 244 24.95 -11.91 -4.80
C PHE A 244 25.62 -10.95 -5.81
N GLY A 245 24.90 -9.87 -6.16
CA GLY A 245 25.36 -8.85 -7.10
C GLY A 245 25.35 -9.25 -8.57
N LYS A 246 24.92 -10.47 -8.89
CA LYS A 246 24.84 -11.01 -10.24
C LYS A 246 23.39 -11.09 -10.70
N MET A 247 23.16 -10.79 -11.97
CA MET A 247 21.82 -10.91 -12.55
C MET A 247 21.53 -12.35 -12.92
N TYR A 248 20.37 -12.83 -12.51
CA TYR A 248 19.79 -14.12 -12.89
C TYR A 248 18.43 -13.90 -13.52
N THR A 249 17.94 -14.90 -14.22
CA THR A 249 16.59 -14.88 -14.79
C THR A 249 16.03 -16.29 -14.80
N ALA A 250 14.71 -16.40 -14.65
CA ALA A 250 13.95 -17.61 -14.82
C ALA A 250 12.76 -17.38 -15.73
N TYR A 251 12.21 -18.46 -16.27
CA TYR A 251 10.97 -18.45 -17.05
C TYR A 251 9.95 -19.37 -16.39
N GLY A 252 8.70 -19.04 -16.52
CA GLY A 252 7.60 -19.87 -16.07
C GLY A 252 6.28 -19.32 -16.59
N THR A 253 5.19 -19.82 -16.05
CA THR A 253 3.85 -19.48 -16.52
C THR A 253 3.05 -18.73 -15.45
N VAL A 254 2.10 -17.92 -15.93
CA VAL A 254 1.07 -17.33 -15.11
C VAL A 254 0.11 -18.40 -14.65
N ASP A 255 -0.12 -18.52 -13.34
CA ASP A 255 -1.13 -19.42 -12.78
C ASP A 255 -2.46 -18.71 -12.50
N GLY A 256 -2.42 -17.43 -12.11
CA GLY A 256 -3.61 -16.63 -11.88
C GLY A 256 -3.41 -15.15 -12.10
N VAL A 257 -4.49 -14.46 -12.47
CA VAL A 257 -4.49 -12.99 -12.67
C VAL A 257 -5.77 -12.40 -12.11
N ASN A 258 -5.65 -11.30 -11.39
CA ASN A 258 -6.77 -10.43 -11.05
C ASN A 258 -6.50 -8.97 -11.43
N GLY A 259 -7.30 -8.02 -10.96
CA GLY A 259 -7.11 -6.59 -11.25
C GLY A 259 -5.81 -5.99 -10.74
N HIS A 260 -5.16 -6.62 -9.76
CA HIS A 260 -4.00 -6.08 -9.05
C HIS A 260 -2.78 -7.01 -9.03
N LEU A 261 -2.98 -8.32 -9.08
CA LEU A 261 -1.94 -9.33 -8.89
C LEU A 261 -1.80 -10.26 -10.07
N ILE A 262 -0.57 -10.74 -10.24
CA ILE A 262 -0.20 -11.87 -11.11
C ILE A 262 0.35 -12.95 -10.19
N GLY A 263 -0.28 -14.13 -10.16
CA GLY A 263 0.29 -15.32 -9.60
C GLY A 263 1.07 -16.07 -10.66
N HIS A 264 2.29 -16.53 -10.34
CA HIS A 264 3.16 -17.15 -11.33
C HIS A 264 4.00 -18.29 -10.74
N LEU A 265 4.41 -19.17 -11.63
CA LEU A 265 5.27 -20.32 -11.36
C LEU A 265 6.68 -20.09 -11.95
N ILE A 266 7.31 -18.99 -11.56
CA ILE A 266 8.66 -18.61 -11.98
C ILE A 266 9.51 -18.51 -10.73
N ASP A 267 10.66 -19.16 -10.74
CA ASP A 267 11.59 -19.15 -9.62
C ASP A 267 12.06 -17.74 -9.25
N ALA A 268 12.02 -17.46 -7.97
CA ALA A 268 12.51 -16.22 -7.39
C ALA A 268 13.09 -16.47 -6.00
N GLU A 269 14.05 -15.67 -5.59
CA GLU A 269 14.68 -15.69 -4.26
C GLU A 269 14.75 -14.29 -3.70
N SER A 270 15.01 -14.17 -2.39
CA SER A 270 15.27 -12.89 -1.74
C SER A 270 16.28 -12.05 -2.54
N GLY A 271 15.92 -10.80 -2.84
CA GLY A 271 16.63 -9.93 -3.75
C GLY A 271 15.98 -9.80 -5.14
N ASN A 272 15.13 -10.76 -5.55
CA ASN A 272 14.30 -10.61 -6.74
C ASN A 272 13.13 -9.63 -6.52
N SER A 273 12.79 -9.28 -5.28
CA SER A 273 11.81 -8.24 -4.95
C SER A 273 12.01 -6.99 -5.80
N GLY A 274 10.99 -6.60 -6.57
CA GLY A 274 11.05 -5.48 -7.50
C GLY A 274 11.50 -5.82 -8.92
N SER A 275 11.83 -7.08 -9.21
CA SER A 275 12.16 -7.53 -10.57
C SER A 275 10.99 -7.34 -11.52
N PRO A 276 11.23 -6.91 -12.76
CA PRO A 276 10.18 -6.85 -13.77
C PRO A 276 9.69 -8.26 -14.16
N ILE A 277 8.39 -8.40 -14.27
CA ILE A 277 7.74 -9.55 -14.89
C ILE A 277 7.51 -9.18 -16.37
N LEU A 278 8.25 -9.84 -17.27
CA LEU A 278 8.31 -9.50 -18.69
C LEU A 278 7.53 -10.51 -19.54
N ASN A 279 6.79 -10.00 -20.52
CA ASN A 279 6.21 -10.83 -21.57
C ASN A 279 7.23 -11.12 -22.70
N SER A 280 6.84 -11.87 -23.73
CA SER A 280 7.72 -12.25 -24.85
C SER A 280 8.21 -11.07 -25.71
N LYS A 281 7.62 -9.89 -25.55
CA LYS A 281 8.05 -8.64 -26.20
C LYS A 281 8.96 -7.78 -25.31
N ASN A 282 9.36 -8.30 -24.14
CA ASN A 282 10.08 -7.57 -23.09
C ASN A 282 9.30 -6.34 -22.57
N GLU A 283 7.97 -6.41 -22.57
CA GLU A 283 7.12 -5.39 -21.95
C GLU A 283 6.85 -5.81 -20.48
N ILE A 284 6.85 -4.85 -19.58
CA ILE A 284 6.59 -5.06 -18.15
C ILE A 284 5.09 -5.25 -17.94
N VAL A 285 4.65 -6.42 -17.51
CA VAL A 285 3.26 -6.72 -17.15
C VAL A 285 3.00 -6.67 -15.65
N GLY A 286 4.07 -6.71 -14.84
CA GLY A 286 4.04 -6.62 -13.38
C GLY A 286 5.43 -6.47 -12.78
N ILE A 287 5.45 -6.36 -11.46
CA ILE A 287 6.65 -6.33 -10.62
C ILE A 287 6.55 -7.47 -9.62
N HIS A 288 7.56 -8.32 -9.55
CA HIS A 288 7.64 -9.41 -8.59
C HIS A 288 7.75 -8.87 -7.15
N THR A 289 6.98 -9.42 -6.22
CA THR A 289 6.85 -8.83 -4.87
C THR A 289 6.87 -9.83 -3.72
N ALA A 290 6.42 -11.06 -3.94
CA ALA A 290 6.29 -12.04 -2.85
C ALA A 290 6.22 -13.47 -3.36
N GLY A 291 6.40 -14.43 -2.47
CA GLY A 291 6.18 -15.85 -2.73
C GLY A 291 5.69 -16.55 -1.47
N ASN A 292 5.36 -17.82 -1.60
CA ASN A 292 5.20 -18.72 -0.47
C ASN A 292 6.14 -19.91 -0.62
N TYR A 293 6.78 -20.27 0.43
CA TYR A 293 7.61 -21.47 0.47
C TYR A 293 7.15 -22.44 1.57
N THR A 294 7.47 -23.70 1.36
CA THR A 294 7.18 -24.77 2.34
C THR A 294 8.41 -25.06 3.19
N ILE A 295 9.60 -25.08 2.58
CA ILE A 295 10.91 -25.16 3.23
C ILE A 295 11.85 -24.31 2.41
N ARG A 296 12.43 -23.26 3.00
CA ARG A 296 13.28 -22.29 2.31
C ARG A 296 14.45 -22.94 1.56
N PRO A 297 14.77 -22.51 0.32
CA PRO A 297 14.07 -21.51 -0.49
C PRO A 297 12.93 -22.07 -1.34
N TYR A 298 12.47 -23.29 -1.12
CA TYR A 298 11.52 -24.01 -1.96
C TYR A 298 10.08 -23.75 -1.55
N GLY A 299 9.25 -23.47 -2.54
CA GLY A 299 7.82 -23.23 -2.38
C GLY A 299 7.05 -23.65 -3.63
N ASN A 300 5.82 -23.21 -3.73
CA ASN A 300 4.93 -23.64 -4.80
C ASN A 300 4.25 -22.48 -5.54
N TYR A 301 4.51 -21.23 -5.16
CA TYR A 301 3.84 -20.09 -5.74
C TYR A 301 4.53 -18.76 -5.48
N ASN A 302 4.54 -17.89 -6.48
CA ASN A 302 5.03 -16.53 -6.38
C ASN A 302 4.00 -15.52 -6.90
N TRP A 303 4.09 -14.27 -6.45
CA TRP A 303 3.20 -13.17 -6.84
C TRP A 303 3.96 -11.93 -7.31
N GLY A 304 3.31 -11.17 -8.16
CA GLY A 304 3.73 -9.83 -8.51
C GLY A 304 2.55 -8.86 -8.58
N THR A 305 2.82 -7.60 -8.31
CA THR A 305 1.84 -6.52 -8.53
C THR A 305 1.73 -6.22 -10.01
N ARG A 306 0.51 -6.33 -10.55
CA ARG A 306 0.19 -6.16 -11.97
C ARG A 306 0.24 -4.71 -12.41
N ILE A 307 0.74 -4.45 -13.63
CA ILE A 307 0.56 -3.14 -14.28
C ILE A 307 -0.93 -2.93 -14.59
N ASN A 308 -1.48 -1.85 -14.07
CA ASN A 308 -2.88 -1.43 -14.27
C ASN A 308 -2.98 0.09 -14.35
N SER A 309 -4.18 0.62 -14.56
CA SER A 309 -4.41 2.07 -14.70
C SER A 309 -3.95 2.88 -13.47
N SER A 310 -4.10 2.31 -12.26
CA SER A 310 -3.65 2.96 -11.03
C SER A 310 -2.13 3.09 -10.98
N VAL A 311 -1.40 2.05 -11.39
CA VAL A 311 0.08 2.07 -11.49
C VAL A 311 0.54 3.13 -12.50
N LEU A 312 -0.10 3.22 -13.67
CA LEU A 312 0.19 4.29 -14.64
C LEU A 312 -0.12 5.67 -14.07
N GLY A 313 -1.19 5.80 -13.29
CA GLY A 313 -1.53 7.03 -12.56
C GLY A 313 -0.42 7.44 -11.60
N MET A 314 0.13 6.51 -10.82
CA MET A 314 1.26 6.76 -9.92
C MET A 314 2.54 7.17 -10.68
N ILE A 315 2.87 6.49 -11.78
CA ILE A 315 4.01 6.84 -12.62
C ILE A 315 3.84 8.24 -13.24
N SER A 316 2.65 8.57 -13.76
CA SER A 316 2.35 9.90 -14.27
C SER A 316 2.46 10.98 -13.20
N HIS A 317 1.97 10.71 -11.99
CA HIS A 317 2.07 11.60 -10.84
C HIS A 317 3.53 11.88 -10.46
N SER A 318 4.36 10.84 -10.35
CA SER A 318 5.77 10.95 -9.98
C SER A 318 6.62 11.76 -10.99
N LYS A 319 6.20 11.80 -12.27
CA LYS A 319 6.80 12.66 -13.30
C LYS A 319 6.52 14.14 -13.08
N LYS A 320 5.33 14.47 -12.55
CA LYS A 320 4.80 15.84 -12.51
C LYS A 320 5.12 16.57 -11.21
N THR A 321 5.16 15.87 -10.08
CA THR A 321 5.29 16.49 -8.76
C THR A 321 6.05 15.60 -7.78
N ASN A 322 6.57 16.21 -6.71
CA ASN A 322 7.12 15.50 -5.56
C ASN A 322 6.15 15.48 -4.36
N GLU A 323 4.94 16.03 -4.54
CA GLU A 323 3.91 15.99 -3.49
C GLU A 323 3.14 14.67 -3.51
N GLY A 324 2.55 14.28 -2.38
CA GLY A 324 1.61 13.18 -2.29
C GLY A 324 0.20 13.57 -2.74
N SER A 325 -0.66 12.57 -2.83
CA SER A 325 -2.11 12.73 -3.09
C SER A 325 -2.90 11.77 -2.19
N LEU A 326 -4.22 11.77 -2.30
CA LEU A 326 -5.06 10.82 -1.56
C LEU A 326 -4.63 9.36 -1.78
N ASN A 327 -4.26 8.99 -3.00
CA ASN A 327 -3.92 7.61 -3.35
C ASN A 327 -2.41 7.33 -3.38
N ILE A 328 -1.58 8.38 -3.47
CA ILE A 328 -0.13 8.24 -3.68
C ILE A 328 0.61 8.91 -2.53
N ALA A 329 1.39 8.12 -1.81
CA ALA A 329 2.30 8.58 -0.77
C ALA A 329 3.69 8.84 -1.37
N THR A 330 4.41 9.81 -0.80
CA THR A 330 5.82 10.09 -1.11
C THR A 330 6.58 10.40 0.17
N ASN A 331 7.87 10.06 0.21
CA ASN A 331 8.75 10.44 1.31
C ASN A 331 9.06 11.95 1.35
N LYS A 332 8.59 12.72 0.37
CA LYS A 332 8.69 14.18 0.30
C LYS A 332 7.42 14.91 0.74
N GLU A 333 6.46 14.20 1.31
CA GLU A 333 5.26 14.85 1.87
C GLU A 333 5.67 15.88 2.93
N THR A 334 5.34 17.13 2.67
CA THR A 334 5.52 18.23 3.61
C THR A 334 4.20 18.54 4.31
N LYS A 335 4.27 18.97 5.58
CA LYS A 335 3.11 19.52 6.27
C LYS A 335 2.79 20.90 5.69
N THR A 336 2.04 20.93 4.59
CA THR A 336 1.73 22.16 3.85
C THR A 336 0.62 23.01 4.48
N GLY A 337 0.03 22.56 5.60
CA GLY A 337 -1.16 23.16 6.18
C GLY A 337 -2.44 22.90 5.38
N LYS A 338 -2.37 22.16 4.25
CA LYS A 338 -3.56 21.75 3.47
C LYS A 338 -4.47 20.90 4.35
N THR A 339 -5.70 21.34 4.56
CA THR A 339 -6.71 20.63 5.36
C THR A 339 -7.83 20.16 4.46
N TYR A 340 -8.04 18.86 4.45
CA TYR A 340 -9.00 18.17 3.59
C TYR A 340 -10.30 17.92 4.34
N ARG A 341 -11.42 17.96 3.61
CA ARG A 341 -12.75 17.64 4.13
C ARG A 341 -13.19 16.28 3.61
N LEU A 342 -13.74 15.48 4.52
CA LEU A 342 -14.39 14.20 4.21
C LEU A 342 -15.83 14.23 4.76
N TYR A 343 -16.73 13.59 4.05
CA TYR A 343 -18.12 13.43 4.41
C TYR A 343 -18.51 11.97 4.57
N ASN A 344 -19.11 11.62 5.71
CA ASN A 344 -19.72 10.30 5.93
C ASN A 344 -21.22 10.38 5.61
N PRO A 345 -21.71 9.77 4.52
CA PRO A 345 -23.11 9.86 4.14
C PRO A 345 -24.04 9.10 5.11
N GLY A 346 -23.58 8.00 5.70
CA GLY A 346 -24.37 7.24 6.66
C GLY A 346 -24.57 7.99 7.98
N ALA A 347 -23.49 8.57 8.51
CA ALA A 347 -23.54 9.34 9.74
C ALA A 347 -23.95 10.81 9.53
N ARG A 348 -23.95 11.31 8.30
CA ARG A 348 -24.16 12.73 7.93
C ARG A 348 -23.19 13.67 8.66
N ARG A 349 -21.90 13.29 8.72
CA ARG A 349 -20.85 13.99 9.48
C ARG A 349 -19.70 14.38 8.56
N HIS A 350 -19.02 15.47 8.91
CA HIS A 350 -17.77 15.88 8.26
C HIS A 350 -16.58 15.67 9.21
N LEU A 351 -15.43 15.41 8.60
CA LEU A 351 -14.14 15.37 9.27
C LEU A 351 -13.16 16.23 8.48
N PHE A 352 -12.30 16.95 9.20
CA PHE A 352 -11.23 17.76 8.63
C PHE A 352 -9.89 17.20 9.10
N THR A 353 -8.99 16.93 8.16
CA THR A 353 -7.66 16.39 8.47
C THR A 353 -6.60 16.93 7.54
N GLN A 354 -5.37 17.04 8.07
CA GLN A 354 -4.17 17.27 7.26
C GLN A 354 -3.44 15.97 6.92
N ASN A 355 -3.88 14.87 7.51
CA ASN A 355 -3.27 13.56 7.33
C ASN A 355 -3.96 12.81 6.19
N LEU A 356 -3.27 12.68 5.05
CA LEU A 356 -3.77 11.95 3.90
C LEU A 356 -3.86 10.44 4.14
N ASP A 357 -3.08 9.87 5.07
CA ASP A 357 -3.20 8.45 5.45
C ASP A 357 -4.54 8.23 6.18
N GLU A 358 -4.91 9.12 7.12
CA GLU A 358 -6.23 9.11 7.77
C GLU A 358 -7.35 9.28 6.73
N ALA A 359 -7.22 10.23 5.81
CA ALA A 359 -8.19 10.43 4.75
C ALA A 359 -8.37 9.18 3.89
N GLN A 360 -7.28 8.52 3.50
CA GLN A 360 -7.31 7.29 2.72
C GLN A 360 -8.02 6.15 3.46
N VAL A 361 -7.68 5.91 4.73
CA VAL A 361 -8.34 4.90 5.55
C VAL A 361 -9.84 5.16 5.68
N LEU A 362 -10.24 6.42 5.84
CA LEU A 362 -11.66 6.78 5.93
C LEU A 362 -12.40 6.53 4.61
N THR A 363 -11.76 6.75 3.44
CA THR A 363 -12.41 6.45 2.16
C THR A 363 -12.68 4.95 1.99
N THR A 364 -11.82 4.06 2.48
CA THR A 364 -12.08 2.61 2.48
C THR A 364 -13.23 2.20 3.40
N ARG A 365 -13.61 3.09 4.35
CA ARG A 365 -14.72 2.91 5.29
C ARG A 365 -15.98 3.65 4.86
N GLY A 366 -16.09 4.02 3.58
CA GLY A 366 -17.28 4.64 3.01
C GLY A 366 -17.41 6.16 3.17
N TRP A 367 -16.34 6.84 3.65
CA TRP A 367 -16.31 8.30 3.64
C TRP A 367 -16.03 8.82 2.23
N LYS A 368 -16.68 9.91 1.85
CA LYS A 368 -16.41 10.62 0.60
C LYS A 368 -15.36 11.69 0.81
N PHE A 369 -14.28 11.66 0.04
CA PHE A 369 -13.26 12.69 0.04
C PHE A 369 -13.76 13.90 -0.79
N GLU A 370 -13.92 15.04 -0.15
CA GLU A 370 -14.42 16.28 -0.78
C GLU A 370 -13.28 17.22 -1.23
N GLY A 371 -12.02 16.82 -0.97
CA GLY A 371 -10.86 17.57 -1.41
C GLY A 371 -10.35 18.60 -0.40
N LEU A 372 -9.56 19.57 -0.90
CA LEU A 372 -9.00 20.65 -0.10
C LEU A 372 -10.09 21.61 0.34
N SER A 373 -10.23 21.78 1.67
CA SER A 373 -11.18 22.73 2.26
C SER A 373 -10.53 24.10 2.50
N PHE A 374 -9.39 24.11 3.17
CA PHE A 374 -8.65 25.32 3.47
C PHE A 374 -7.16 25.02 3.78
N THR A 375 -6.35 26.06 3.82
CA THR A 375 -4.94 25.96 4.21
C THR A 375 -4.72 26.71 5.51
N THR A 376 -4.04 26.07 6.47
CA THR A 376 -3.72 26.64 7.78
C THR A 376 -2.25 27.02 7.88
N VAL A 377 -1.87 27.70 8.93
CA VAL A 377 -0.47 28.07 9.21
C VAL A 377 0.26 26.93 9.95
N SER A 378 1.59 26.94 9.87
CA SER A 378 2.42 25.96 10.58
C SER A 378 2.58 26.25 12.07
N LYS A 379 2.32 27.50 12.50
CA LYS A 379 2.37 27.98 13.88
C LYS A 379 1.26 29.01 14.11
N GLY A 380 0.61 28.97 15.28
CA GLY A 380 -0.49 29.88 15.63
C GLY A 380 -1.26 29.36 16.83
N ALA A 381 -2.50 29.85 17.00
CA ALA A 381 -3.38 29.32 18.05
C ALA A 381 -3.77 27.87 17.72
N PRO A 382 -3.62 26.93 18.68
CA PRO A 382 -3.98 25.53 18.44
C PRO A 382 -5.47 25.38 18.19
N VAL A 383 -5.84 24.58 17.19
CA VAL A 383 -7.20 24.11 16.97
C VAL A 383 -7.28 22.66 17.44
N TYR A 384 -7.98 22.43 18.53
CA TYR A 384 -8.16 21.11 19.13
C TYR A 384 -9.24 20.34 18.38
N ARG A 385 -9.01 19.03 18.17
CA ARG A 385 -9.99 18.09 17.67
C ARG A 385 -10.49 17.21 18.81
N LEU A 386 -11.80 17.09 18.92
CA LEU A 386 -12.47 16.22 19.86
C LEU A 386 -13.41 15.25 19.12
N TYR A 387 -13.55 14.04 19.64
CA TYR A 387 -14.50 13.07 19.15
C TYR A 387 -15.57 12.79 20.19
N GLY A 388 -16.83 13.08 19.85
CA GLY A 388 -18.00 12.77 20.66
C GLY A 388 -18.48 11.34 20.41
N LYS A 389 -18.34 10.48 21.42
CA LYS A 389 -18.62 9.02 21.34
C LYS A 389 -20.08 8.74 21.02
N THR A 390 -21.01 9.41 21.71
CA THR A 390 -22.44 9.24 21.56
C THR A 390 -22.93 9.79 20.22
N MET A 391 -22.45 10.98 19.83
CA MET A 391 -22.88 11.67 18.62
C MET A 391 -22.09 11.26 17.38
N LYS A 392 -20.98 10.51 17.55
CA LYS A 392 -20.06 10.10 16.48
C LYS A 392 -19.63 11.28 15.62
N GLU A 393 -19.30 12.40 16.25
CA GLU A 393 -19.03 13.70 15.66
C GLU A 393 -17.62 14.17 16.03
N HIS A 394 -16.97 14.92 15.14
CA HIS A 394 -15.75 15.65 15.45
C HIS A 394 -16.05 17.14 15.65
N LEU A 395 -15.59 17.68 16.76
CA LEU A 395 -15.67 19.10 17.08
C LEU A 395 -14.26 19.71 17.03
N TYR A 396 -14.19 20.91 16.45
CA TYR A 396 -12.95 21.69 16.33
C TYR A 396 -13.11 23.03 17.06
N THR A 397 -12.15 23.36 17.94
CA THR A 397 -12.20 24.59 18.72
C THR A 397 -10.78 25.11 19.04
N THR A 398 -10.64 26.43 19.09
CA THR A 398 -9.44 27.07 19.64
C THR A 398 -9.56 27.28 21.17
N SER A 399 -10.75 27.09 21.75
CA SER A 399 -10.99 27.26 23.17
C SER A 399 -10.52 26.04 23.98
N LYS A 400 -9.44 26.24 24.74
CA LYS A 400 -9.00 25.23 25.72
C LYS A 400 -10.09 24.94 26.78
N ALA A 401 -10.83 25.99 27.18
CA ALA A 401 -11.91 25.85 28.19
C ALA A 401 -13.07 24.98 27.65
N GLU A 402 -13.50 25.19 26.39
CA GLU A 402 -14.51 24.35 25.74
C GLU A 402 -14.04 22.90 25.62
N ARG A 403 -12.81 22.66 25.15
CA ARG A 403 -12.21 21.33 25.09
C ARG A 403 -12.24 20.64 26.46
N ASP A 404 -11.74 21.30 27.50
CA ASP A 404 -11.64 20.71 28.84
C ASP A 404 -13.01 20.47 29.47
N ALA A 405 -13.99 21.35 29.22
CA ALA A 405 -15.36 21.17 29.67
C ALA A 405 -16.04 19.97 29.01
N LEU A 406 -15.85 19.79 27.70
CA LEU A 406 -16.42 18.64 26.96
C LEU A 406 -15.79 17.32 27.40
N VAL A 407 -14.47 17.26 27.60
CA VAL A 407 -13.77 16.05 28.08
C VAL A 407 -14.24 15.69 29.49
N ARG A 408 -14.43 16.66 30.40
CA ARG A 408 -14.94 16.40 31.75
C ARG A 408 -16.35 15.80 31.79
N ARG A 409 -17.17 16.02 30.74
CA ARG A 409 -18.49 15.36 30.63
C ARG A 409 -18.39 13.86 30.37
N GLY A 410 -17.23 13.33 29.96
CA GLY A 410 -16.95 11.90 29.81
C GLY A 410 -17.38 11.29 28.45
N ASP A 411 -18.19 11.95 27.65
CA ASP A 411 -18.64 11.50 26.33
C ASP A 411 -17.79 12.00 25.17
N TRP A 412 -16.83 12.90 25.44
CA TRP A 412 -15.90 13.44 24.45
C TRP A 412 -14.45 13.02 24.71
N ASN A 413 -13.75 12.57 23.68
CA ASN A 413 -12.32 12.31 23.69
C ASN A 413 -11.57 13.46 23.02
N ALA A 414 -10.52 13.97 23.67
CA ALA A 414 -9.58 14.87 23.00
C ALA A 414 -8.62 14.07 22.11
N GLU A 415 -8.55 14.42 20.83
CA GLU A 415 -7.65 13.78 19.85
C GLU A 415 -6.39 14.64 19.59
N GLY A 416 -6.19 15.70 20.36
CA GLY A 416 -5.04 16.56 20.26
C GLY A 416 -5.25 17.79 19.38
N ILE A 417 -4.15 18.35 18.87
CA ILE A 417 -4.15 19.49 17.96
C ILE A 417 -4.28 19.00 16.53
N ALA A 418 -5.36 19.38 15.87
CA ALA A 418 -5.59 19.03 14.46
C ALA A 418 -4.72 19.90 13.53
N PHE A 419 -4.65 21.19 13.80
CA PHE A 419 -3.89 22.20 13.04
C PHE A 419 -3.81 23.51 13.83
N TYR A 420 -3.22 24.55 13.23
CA TYR A 420 -3.08 25.86 13.87
C TYR A 420 -3.89 26.92 13.14
N SER A 421 -4.61 27.73 13.91
CA SER A 421 -5.32 28.91 13.44
C SER A 421 -4.37 30.07 13.21
N GLY A 422 -4.55 30.78 12.09
CA GLY A 422 -3.81 31.98 11.72
C GLY A 422 -4.10 32.37 10.29
N GLY A 423 -3.82 33.62 9.94
CA GLY A 423 -4.17 34.20 8.66
C GLY A 423 -5.42 35.10 8.76
N LYS A 424 -6.07 35.37 7.63
CA LYS A 424 -7.13 36.38 7.55
C LYS A 424 -8.49 35.84 7.13
N LYS A 425 -8.57 34.59 6.62
CA LYS A 425 -9.83 34.00 6.16
C LYS A 425 -10.53 33.30 7.31
N PRO A 426 -11.74 33.73 7.70
CA PRO A 426 -12.50 33.13 8.79
C PRO A 426 -13.02 31.75 8.39
N VAL A 427 -13.07 30.85 9.38
CA VAL A 427 -13.84 29.61 9.32
C VAL A 427 -14.97 29.71 10.33
N TYR A 428 -16.18 29.56 9.85
CA TYR A 428 -17.40 29.71 10.59
C TYR A 428 -17.86 28.37 11.16
N ARG A 429 -18.40 28.36 12.37
CA ARG A 429 -19.07 27.21 12.97
C ARG A 429 -20.56 27.40 12.97
N LEU A 430 -21.28 26.36 12.52
CA LEU A 430 -22.73 26.29 12.52
C LEU A 430 -23.15 25.00 13.25
N TYR A 431 -24.25 25.06 13.97
CA TYR A 431 -24.86 23.94 14.69
C TYR A 431 -26.24 23.62 14.12
N ASN A 432 -26.50 22.36 13.81
CA ASN A 432 -27.84 21.90 13.44
C ASN A 432 -28.53 21.23 14.64
N PRO A 433 -29.53 21.84 15.26
CA PRO A 433 -30.19 21.29 16.46
C PRO A 433 -30.96 20.01 16.20
N GLY A 434 -31.53 19.82 15.00
CA GLY A 434 -32.23 18.60 14.62
C GLY A 434 -31.30 17.40 14.45
N LEU A 435 -30.14 17.61 13.81
CA LEU A 435 -29.12 16.57 13.59
C LEU A 435 -28.13 16.46 14.75
N ARG A 436 -28.08 17.46 15.64
CA ARG A 436 -27.14 17.61 16.74
C ARG A 436 -25.69 17.52 16.27
N ILE A 437 -25.34 18.28 15.23
CA ILE A 437 -24.00 18.30 14.62
C ILE A 437 -23.51 19.70 14.36
N HIS A 438 -22.18 19.82 14.26
CA HIS A 438 -21.51 21.04 13.81
C HIS A 438 -21.01 20.88 12.36
N LEU A 439 -20.98 22.00 11.65
CA LEU A 439 -20.34 22.12 10.36
C LEU A 439 -19.42 23.33 10.38
N TYR A 440 -18.29 23.19 9.72
CA TYR A 440 -17.28 24.23 9.58
C TYR A 440 -17.15 24.61 8.11
N SER A 441 -17.21 25.90 7.81
CA SER A 441 -17.14 26.40 6.45
C SER A 441 -16.30 27.67 6.38
N SER A 442 -15.46 27.77 5.37
CA SER A 442 -14.78 29.01 4.99
C SER A 442 -15.54 29.78 3.90
N ASP A 443 -16.65 29.23 3.42
CA ASP A 443 -17.51 29.84 2.40
C ASP A 443 -18.70 30.58 3.05
N ALA A 444 -18.68 31.90 2.93
CA ALA A 444 -19.77 32.75 3.45
C ALA A 444 -21.13 32.49 2.77
N ASN A 445 -21.15 32.04 1.51
CA ASN A 445 -22.37 31.67 0.82
C ASN A 445 -22.96 30.38 1.38
N GLU A 446 -22.11 29.35 1.64
CA GLU A 446 -22.54 28.12 2.31
C GLU A 446 -23.15 28.45 3.67
N VAL A 447 -22.52 29.33 4.47
CA VAL A 447 -23.03 29.79 5.77
C VAL A 447 -24.42 30.46 5.61
N LYS A 448 -24.55 31.35 4.63
CA LYS A 448 -25.82 32.03 4.36
C LYS A 448 -26.96 31.06 4.03
N VAL A 449 -26.69 30.11 3.14
CA VAL A 449 -27.66 29.07 2.74
C VAL A 449 -28.01 28.15 3.91
N LEU A 450 -27.06 27.74 4.72
CA LEU A 450 -27.29 26.85 5.86
C LEU A 450 -28.17 27.52 6.93
N LYS A 451 -27.99 28.82 7.17
CA LYS A 451 -28.85 29.59 8.08
C LYS A 451 -30.35 29.54 7.66
N THR A 452 -30.65 29.61 6.36
CA THR A 452 -32.05 29.48 5.87
C THR A 452 -32.59 28.05 6.00
N ARG A 453 -31.74 27.07 6.24
CA ARG A 453 -32.07 25.64 6.43
C ARG A 453 -32.08 25.21 7.90
N GLY A 454 -32.20 26.17 8.83
CA GLY A 454 -32.33 25.90 10.26
C GLY A 454 -30.99 25.66 11.00
N TRP A 455 -29.85 25.91 10.37
CA TRP A 455 -28.57 25.89 11.08
C TRP A 455 -28.37 27.17 11.89
N LYS A 456 -27.94 27.01 13.14
CA LYS A 456 -27.59 28.12 14.03
C LYS A 456 -26.15 28.51 13.80
N TYR A 457 -25.91 29.77 13.53
CA TYR A 457 -24.57 30.34 13.41
C TYR A 457 -23.96 30.56 14.82
N GLU A 458 -22.79 30.01 15.08
CA GLU A 458 -22.11 30.10 16.37
C GLU A 458 -20.88 31.03 16.34
N GLY A 459 -20.60 31.64 15.20
CA GLY A 459 -19.49 32.58 15.07
C GLY A 459 -18.31 32.05 14.27
N ILE A 460 -17.22 32.82 14.33
CA ILE A 460 -15.92 32.42 13.75
C ILE A 460 -15.20 31.56 14.78
N THR A 461 -14.81 30.34 14.39
CA THR A 461 -14.13 29.43 15.30
C THR A 461 -12.59 29.49 15.18
N PHE A 462 -12.08 29.74 13.99
CA PHE A 462 -10.65 29.95 13.73
C PHE A 462 -10.42 30.66 12.39
N TYR A 463 -9.17 31.02 12.12
CA TYR A 463 -8.76 31.68 10.87
C TYR A 463 -7.79 30.80 10.08
N THR A 464 -7.79 30.97 8.74
CA THR A 464 -6.94 30.24 7.77
C THR A 464 -6.25 31.22 6.82
N GLN A 465 -5.33 30.69 5.97
CA GLN A 465 -4.63 31.46 4.95
C GLN A 465 -5.53 31.84 3.77
#